data_5d6dfce991315431f64ce16dd50506de
#
_entry.id   5d6dfce991315431f64ce16dd50506de
#
_cell.length_a   1.000
_cell.length_b   1.000
_cell.length_c   1.000
_cell.angle_alpha   90.00
_cell.angle_beta   90.00
_cell.angle_gamma   90.00
#
_symmetry.space_group_name_H-M   'P 1'
#
loop_
_entity.id
_entity.type
_entity.pdbx_description
1 polymer ?
#
loop_
_entity_poly.entity_id
_entity_poly.type
_entity_poly.pdbx_seq_one_letter_code
_entity_poly.pdbx_strand_id
1 'polypeptide(L)'
;GYIFTGEHDADIMHNSASINLNLLEAVHKFNETFDGRLKEWTECNRPKKEQPTKIFYSSSACMYPEHNQLDPDNPDCREESAYPAAPDSEYGWEKLFSERLYFAYNRNYGIPVRVARYHNIFGPEGTWDGGREKAPAAICRKVAYLPLQGGAIEVWGDGLQTRSFLFIDECIEATRRLMDSDFMGPVNIGSEEMVTINQLVEVAAKVARKDVQKIHVDVPHTGVRGRNSNNDLIREKLGWDYSQTLEEGISRTYNWIIQQIGKNLEGA
;
A
#
# COMPACT_ATOMS: atom_id res chain seq x y z
N GLY A 1 14.50 1.07 2.77
CA GLY A 1 13.69 -0.07 3.26
C GLY A 1 14.02 -1.33 2.47
N TYR A 2 13.48 -2.45 2.88
CA TYR A 2 13.77 -3.79 2.33
C TYR A 2 13.72 -3.91 0.79
N ILE A 3 12.80 -3.19 0.13
CA ILE A 3 12.63 -3.20 -1.33
C ILE A 3 13.64 -2.32 -2.10
N PHE A 4 14.53 -1.62 -1.41
CA PHE A 4 15.50 -0.72 -2.05
C PHE A 4 16.96 -1.13 -1.76
N THR A 5 17.19 -2.29 -1.14
CA THR A 5 18.54 -2.77 -0.85
C THR A 5 19.20 -3.45 -2.05
N GLY A 6 18.41 -3.90 -3.02
CA GLY A 6 18.88 -4.72 -4.14
C GLY A 6 19.18 -6.17 -3.78
N GLU A 7 19.23 -6.51 -2.49
CA GLU A 7 19.61 -7.84 -2.02
C GLU A 7 18.55 -8.92 -2.24
N HIS A 8 17.28 -8.50 -2.44
CA HIS A 8 16.13 -9.41 -2.51
C HIS A 8 15.30 -9.24 -3.79
N ASP A 9 15.80 -8.53 -4.76
CA ASP A 9 15.05 -8.18 -5.99
C ASP A 9 14.60 -9.43 -6.75
N ALA A 10 15.49 -10.40 -6.94
CA ALA A 10 15.16 -11.66 -7.62
C ALA A 10 14.07 -12.44 -6.88
N ASP A 11 14.13 -12.53 -5.55
CA ASP A 11 13.13 -13.22 -4.73
C ASP A 11 11.78 -12.50 -4.78
N ILE A 12 11.80 -11.17 -4.71
CA ILE A 12 10.59 -10.34 -4.80
C ILE A 12 9.91 -10.58 -6.14
N MET A 13 10.62 -10.43 -7.25
CA MET A 13 10.08 -10.59 -8.59
C MET A 13 9.60 -12.03 -8.82
N HIS A 14 10.43 -13.03 -8.51
CA HIS A 14 10.09 -14.43 -8.70
C HIS A 14 8.84 -14.84 -7.90
N ASN A 15 8.83 -14.55 -6.60
CA ASN A 15 7.75 -15.00 -5.73
C ASN A 15 6.43 -14.31 -6.03
N SER A 16 6.44 -12.98 -6.21
CA SER A 16 5.23 -12.23 -6.54
C SER A 16 4.69 -12.60 -7.91
N ALA A 17 5.53 -12.69 -8.94
CA ALA A 17 5.09 -13.10 -10.27
C ALA A 17 4.53 -14.53 -10.26
N SER A 18 5.19 -15.47 -9.59
CA SER A 18 4.75 -16.86 -9.47
C SER A 18 3.39 -16.98 -8.77
N ILE A 19 3.17 -16.25 -7.67
CA ILE A 19 1.88 -16.20 -6.97
C ILE A 19 0.78 -15.70 -7.91
N ASN A 20 1.02 -14.59 -8.60
CA ASN A 20 0.02 -13.97 -9.49
C ASN A 20 -0.30 -14.86 -10.70
N LEU A 21 0.71 -15.46 -11.34
CA LEU A 21 0.53 -16.39 -12.45
C LEU A 21 -0.28 -17.62 -12.03
N ASN A 22 0.10 -18.26 -10.92
CA ASN A 22 -0.57 -19.46 -10.43
C ASN A 22 -2.02 -19.17 -10.01
N LEU A 23 -2.28 -18.04 -9.36
CA LEU A 23 -3.64 -17.63 -8.97
C LEU A 23 -4.52 -17.42 -10.19
N LEU A 24 -4.06 -16.65 -11.16
CA LEU A 24 -4.82 -16.34 -12.37
C LEU A 24 -5.12 -17.61 -13.20
N GLU A 25 -4.14 -18.48 -13.34
CA GLU A 25 -4.29 -19.76 -14.04
C GLU A 25 -5.26 -20.69 -13.29
N ALA A 26 -5.20 -20.75 -11.96
CA ALA A 26 -6.11 -21.54 -11.14
C ALA A 26 -7.56 -21.05 -11.28
N VAL A 27 -7.78 -19.73 -11.25
CA VAL A 27 -9.12 -19.14 -11.42
C VAL A 27 -9.63 -19.34 -12.84
N HIS A 28 -8.78 -19.19 -13.84
CA HIS A 28 -9.15 -19.46 -15.23
C HIS A 28 -9.64 -20.91 -15.41
N LYS A 29 -8.84 -21.88 -14.98
CA LYS A 29 -9.21 -23.31 -15.03
C LYS A 29 -10.48 -23.64 -14.22
N PHE A 30 -10.62 -23.01 -13.05
CA PHE A 30 -11.82 -23.19 -12.22
C PHE A 30 -13.08 -22.69 -12.95
N ASN A 31 -13.03 -21.50 -13.54
CA ASN A 31 -14.16 -20.95 -14.29
C ASN A 31 -14.51 -21.79 -15.51
N GLU A 32 -13.52 -22.27 -16.30
CA GLU A 32 -13.76 -23.17 -17.43
C GLU A 32 -14.41 -24.49 -17.01
N THR A 33 -13.90 -25.11 -15.95
CA THR A 33 -14.42 -26.38 -15.43
C THR A 33 -15.82 -26.19 -14.84
N PHE A 34 -16.08 -25.07 -14.18
CA PHE A 34 -17.37 -24.74 -13.60
C PHE A 34 -18.41 -24.50 -14.71
N ASP A 35 -18.07 -23.71 -15.73
CA ASP A 35 -18.92 -23.49 -16.90
C ASP A 35 -19.21 -24.81 -17.67
N GLY A 36 -18.22 -25.70 -17.76
CA GLY A 36 -18.37 -27.03 -18.36
C GLY A 36 -19.36 -27.92 -17.58
N ARG A 37 -19.19 -28.01 -16.26
CA ARG A 37 -20.10 -28.77 -15.36
C ARG A 37 -21.50 -28.17 -15.31
N LEU A 38 -21.65 -26.87 -15.37
CA LEU A 38 -22.93 -26.18 -15.44
C LEU A 38 -23.64 -26.49 -16.77
N LYS A 39 -22.94 -26.59 -17.89
CA LYS A 39 -23.54 -26.99 -19.17
C LYS A 39 -24.08 -28.41 -19.14
N GLU A 40 -23.34 -29.34 -18.55
CA GLU A 40 -23.79 -30.73 -18.36
C GLU A 40 -24.96 -30.85 -17.35
N TRP A 41 -24.98 -29.97 -16.33
CA TRP A 41 -25.99 -29.98 -15.25
C TRP A 41 -27.28 -29.22 -15.63
N THR A 42 -27.17 -28.17 -16.47
CA THR A 42 -28.33 -27.33 -16.89
C THR A 42 -29.26 -28.03 -17.90
N GLU A 43 -28.86 -29.16 -18.46
CA GLU A 43 -29.82 -30.04 -19.18
C GLU A 43 -30.83 -30.70 -18.25
N CYS A 44 -30.54 -30.79 -16.93
CA CYS A 44 -31.40 -31.41 -15.92
C CYS A 44 -32.10 -30.47 -14.94
N ASN A 45 -31.48 -29.36 -14.51
CA ASN A 45 -32.05 -28.41 -13.54
C ASN A 45 -31.32 -27.05 -13.62
N ARG A 46 -32.01 -25.98 -13.94
CA ARG A 46 -31.42 -24.62 -14.03
C ARG A 46 -31.17 -23.99 -12.67
N PRO A 47 -29.94 -23.98 -12.09
CA PRO A 47 -29.58 -23.01 -11.08
C PRO A 47 -29.25 -21.66 -11.74
N LYS A 48 -29.42 -20.57 -11.00
CA LYS A 48 -29.00 -19.25 -11.44
C LYS A 48 -27.51 -19.28 -11.79
N LYS A 49 -27.13 -18.68 -12.92
CA LYS A 49 -25.75 -18.46 -13.33
C LYS A 49 -24.99 -17.78 -12.17
N GLU A 50 -24.16 -18.53 -11.46
CA GLU A 50 -23.26 -17.91 -10.47
C GLU A 50 -22.30 -16.99 -11.21
N GLN A 51 -22.02 -15.83 -10.61
CA GLN A 51 -21.09 -14.87 -11.23
C GLN A 51 -19.66 -15.46 -11.21
N PRO A 52 -18.86 -15.21 -12.25
CA PRO A 52 -17.48 -15.69 -12.27
C PRO A 52 -16.70 -15.13 -11.06
N THR A 53 -15.72 -15.89 -10.58
CA THR A 53 -14.88 -15.51 -9.44
C THR A 53 -14.19 -14.18 -9.71
N LYS A 54 -14.49 -13.18 -8.86
CA LYS A 54 -13.89 -11.86 -8.90
C LYS A 54 -12.54 -11.88 -8.16
N ILE A 55 -11.50 -11.30 -8.74
CA ILE A 55 -10.16 -11.25 -8.15
C ILE A 55 -9.79 -9.82 -7.83
N PHE A 56 -9.21 -9.62 -6.65
CA PHE A 56 -8.58 -8.37 -6.24
C PHE A 56 -7.06 -8.46 -6.40
N TYR A 57 -6.45 -7.39 -6.93
CA TYR A 57 -5.00 -7.23 -6.98
C TYR A 57 -4.57 -5.96 -6.23
N SER A 58 -3.75 -6.13 -5.20
CA SER A 58 -3.11 -5.04 -4.48
C SER A 58 -1.84 -4.60 -5.21
N SER A 59 -1.96 -3.61 -6.07
CA SER A 59 -0.83 -2.90 -6.65
C SER A 59 -0.26 -1.88 -5.66
N SER A 60 0.70 -1.09 -6.08
CA SER A 60 1.43 -0.17 -5.22
C SER A 60 1.75 1.13 -5.94
N ALA A 61 1.80 2.23 -5.22
CA ALA A 61 2.32 3.50 -5.73
C ALA A 61 3.80 3.43 -6.15
N CYS A 62 4.54 2.38 -5.77
CA CYS A 62 5.91 2.15 -6.24
C CYS A 62 5.99 1.85 -7.75
N MET A 63 4.85 1.56 -8.41
CA MET A 63 4.82 1.35 -9.85
C MET A 63 4.84 2.66 -10.67
N TYR A 64 4.59 3.82 -10.03
CA TYR A 64 4.67 5.11 -10.73
C TYR A 64 6.09 5.46 -11.13
N PRO A 65 6.28 6.16 -12.28
CA PRO A 65 7.58 6.55 -12.76
C PRO A 65 8.35 7.41 -11.75
N GLU A 66 9.64 7.15 -11.59
CA GLU A 66 10.50 7.94 -10.71
C GLU A 66 10.50 9.43 -11.10
N HIS A 67 10.54 9.73 -12.42
CA HIS A 67 10.57 11.11 -12.90
C HIS A 67 9.35 11.96 -12.52
N ASN A 68 8.21 11.33 -12.21
CA ASN A 68 7.02 12.01 -11.69
C ASN A 68 7.13 12.34 -10.19
N GLN A 69 8.18 11.89 -9.52
CA GLN A 69 8.32 11.90 -8.07
C GLN A 69 9.62 12.59 -7.60
N LEU A 70 10.26 13.37 -8.49
CA LEU A 70 11.50 14.10 -8.20
C LEU A 70 11.23 15.39 -7.43
N ASP A 71 10.09 16.03 -7.66
CA ASP A 71 9.65 17.21 -6.94
C ASP A 71 8.88 16.80 -5.68
N PRO A 72 9.37 17.10 -4.46
CA PRO A 72 8.69 16.74 -3.23
C PRO A 72 7.38 17.54 -3.00
N ASP A 73 7.24 18.71 -3.63
CA ASP A 73 6.09 19.57 -3.42
C ASP A 73 4.95 19.29 -4.43
N ASN A 74 5.29 18.69 -5.59
CA ASN A 74 4.33 18.43 -6.66
C ASN A 74 4.53 17.08 -7.37
N PRO A 75 4.46 15.95 -6.65
CA PRO A 75 4.56 14.63 -7.28
C PRO A 75 3.30 14.31 -8.10
N ASP A 76 3.45 13.78 -9.30
CA ASP A 76 2.33 13.32 -10.13
C ASP A 76 2.15 11.80 -10.04
N CYS A 77 1.18 11.37 -9.25
CA CYS A 77 0.76 9.98 -9.13
C CYS A 77 -0.71 9.79 -9.54
N ARG A 78 -1.21 10.56 -10.52
CA ARG A 78 -2.51 10.26 -11.14
C ARG A 78 -2.44 8.95 -11.91
N GLU A 79 -3.54 8.22 -12.00
CA GLU A 79 -3.53 6.88 -12.57
C GLU A 79 -3.01 6.85 -14.02
N GLU A 80 -3.31 7.86 -14.81
CA GLU A 80 -2.84 8.02 -16.19
C GLU A 80 -1.34 8.33 -16.29
N SER A 81 -0.72 8.89 -15.25
CA SER A 81 0.70 9.25 -15.23
C SER A 81 1.65 8.04 -15.10
N ALA A 82 1.09 6.83 -14.99
CA ALA A 82 1.85 5.58 -14.91
C ALA A 82 2.72 5.30 -16.15
N TYR A 83 2.46 5.98 -17.26
CA TYR A 83 3.19 5.80 -18.51
C TYR A 83 3.66 7.14 -19.09
N PRO A 84 4.90 7.18 -19.67
CA PRO A 84 5.82 6.06 -19.87
C PRO A 84 6.35 5.50 -18.55
N ALA A 85 6.43 4.15 -18.45
CA ALA A 85 6.79 3.46 -17.22
C ALA A 85 8.29 3.59 -16.91
N ALA A 86 8.62 3.96 -15.69
CA ALA A 86 9.97 4.01 -15.15
C ALA A 86 9.96 3.91 -13.61
N PRO A 87 9.45 2.80 -13.02
CA PRO A 87 9.51 2.59 -11.57
C PRO A 87 10.94 2.64 -11.03
N ASP A 88 11.07 3.09 -9.77
CA ASP A 88 12.34 3.27 -9.07
C ASP A 88 12.92 1.97 -8.46
N SER A 89 12.26 0.83 -8.64
CA SER A 89 12.66 -0.45 -8.03
C SER A 89 12.08 -1.65 -8.79
N GLU A 90 12.72 -2.79 -8.64
CA GLU A 90 12.25 -4.07 -9.20
C GLU A 90 10.87 -4.46 -8.63
N TYR A 91 10.60 -4.10 -7.37
CA TYR A 91 9.27 -4.22 -6.79
C TYR A 91 8.22 -3.41 -7.56
N GLY A 92 8.54 -2.18 -7.94
CA GLY A 92 7.65 -1.34 -8.76
C GLY A 92 7.38 -1.94 -10.14
N TRP A 93 8.42 -2.46 -10.80
CA TRP A 93 8.29 -3.15 -12.08
C TRP A 93 7.44 -4.41 -11.99
N GLU A 94 7.63 -5.22 -10.94
CA GLU A 94 6.78 -6.40 -10.71
C GLU A 94 5.30 -6.01 -10.52
N LYS A 95 5.04 -4.96 -9.72
CA LYS A 95 3.67 -4.48 -9.50
C LYS A 95 3.00 -4.03 -10.80
N LEU A 96 3.71 -3.30 -11.64
CA LEU A 96 3.21 -2.87 -12.95
C LEU A 96 3.00 -4.05 -13.90
N PHE A 97 3.95 -4.99 -13.96
CA PHE A 97 3.81 -6.22 -14.74
C PHE A 97 2.55 -6.99 -14.34
N SER A 98 2.35 -7.19 -13.04
CA SER A 98 1.20 -7.91 -12.53
C SER A 98 -0.13 -7.17 -12.82
N GLU A 99 -0.21 -5.84 -12.71
CA GLU A 99 -1.40 -5.09 -13.16
C GLU A 99 -1.77 -5.45 -14.60
N ARG A 100 -0.78 -5.41 -15.51
CA ARG A 100 -1.00 -5.73 -16.93
C ARG A 100 -1.44 -7.18 -17.13
N LEU A 101 -0.89 -8.10 -16.34
CA LEU A 101 -1.23 -9.52 -16.37
C LEU A 101 -2.70 -9.73 -15.96
N TYR A 102 -3.16 -9.13 -14.85
CA TYR A 102 -4.55 -9.21 -14.41
C TYR A 102 -5.51 -8.65 -15.46
N PHE A 103 -5.21 -7.51 -16.06
CA PHE A 103 -6.02 -6.95 -17.14
C PHE A 103 -5.99 -7.79 -18.42
N ALA A 104 -4.88 -8.48 -18.71
CA ALA A 104 -4.83 -9.40 -19.84
C ALA A 104 -5.76 -10.61 -19.64
N TYR A 105 -5.77 -11.19 -18.44
CA TYR A 105 -6.69 -12.28 -18.10
C TYR A 105 -8.16 -11.84 -18.13
N ASN A 106 -8.45 -10.61 -17.70
CA ASN A 106 -9.79 -10.05 -17.87
C ASN A 106 -10.18 -9.94 -19.35
N ARG A 107 -9.33 -9.38 -20.21
CA ARG A 107 -9.62 -9.19 -21.63
C ARG A 107 -9.77 -10.53 -22.37
N ASN A 108 -8.94 -11.52 -22.07
CA ASN A 108 -8.88 -12.77 -22.82
C ASN A 108 -9.89 -13.82 -22.32
N TYR A 109 -10.15 -13.83 -21.01
CA TYR A 109 -10.93 -14.89 -20.35
C TYR A 109 -12.13 -14.36 -19.57
N GLY A 110 -12.39 -13.05 -19.60
CA GLY A 110 -13.54 -12.44 -18.93
C GLY A 110 -13.50 -12.52 -17.40
N ILE A 111 -12.34 -12.77 -16.78
CA ILE A 111 -12.21 -12.84 -15.32
C ILE A 111 -12.40 -11.44 -14.75
N PRO A 112 -13.40 -11.20 -13.88
CA PRO A 112 -13.62 -9.89 -13.27
C PRO A 112 -12.46 -9.57 -12.30
N VAL A 113 -11.68 -8.54 -12.61
CA VAL A 113 -10.58 -8.08 -11.76
C VAL A 113 -10.88 -6.74 -11.13
N ARG A 114 -10.28 -6.48 -9.96
CA ARG A 114 -10.26 -5.20 -9.27
C ARG A 114 -8.83 -4.88 -8.89
N VAL A 115 -8.34 -3.73 -9.29
CA VAL A 115 -6.92 -3.33 -9.11
C VAL A 115 -6.86 -2.02 -8.35
N ALA A 116 -6.20 -2.03 -7.18
CA ALA A 116 -5.93 -0.85 -6.39
C ALA A 116 -4.43 -0.57 -6.29
N ARG A 117 -4.02 0.70 -6.42
CA ARG A 117 -2.66 1.20 -6.17
C ARG A 117 -2.61 1.79 -4.78
N TYR A 118 -2.06 1.05 -3.82
CA TYR A 118 -1.98 1.50 -2.43
C TYR A 118 -0.87 2.51 -2.21
N HIS A 119 -1.22 3.64 -1.54
CA HIS A 119 -0.32 4.72 -1.15
C HIS A 119 -0.05 4.69 0.35
N ASN A 120 1.09 4.06 0.75
CA ASN A 120 1.63 4.07 2.13
C ASN A 120 0.59 3.78 3.22
N ILE A 121 -0.03 2.62 3.16
CA ILE A 121 -0.98 2.18 4.18
C ILE A 121 -0.26 1.91 5.49
N PHE A 122 -0.84 2.35 6.62
CA PHE A 122 -0.30 2.13 7.96
C PHE A 122 -1.41 1.93 9.00
N GLY A 123 -1.07 1.37 10.16
CA GLY A 123 -2.01 1.16 11.25
C GLY A 123 -1.50 0.13 12.25
N PRO A 124 -2.31 -0.18 13.27
CA PRO A 124 -2.07 -1.29 14.18
C PRO A 124 -1.95 -2.63 13.46
N GLU A 125 -1.38 -3.63 14.15
CA GLU A 125 -1.22 -5.02 13.69
C GLU A 125 -0.30 -5.22 12.48
N GLY A 126 0.32 -4.16 11.98
CA GLY A 126 1.37 -4.22 10.98
C GLY A 126 2.75 -4.46 11.60
N THR A 127 3.75 -4.72 10.77
CA THR A 127 5.15 -4.79 11.20
C THR A 127 5.57 -3.45 11.80
N TRP A 128 6.02 -3.46 13.04
CA TRP A 128 6.41 -2.26 13.79
C TRP A 128 7.85 -2.30 14.30
N ASP A 129 8.49 -3.47 14.24
CA ASP A 129 9.88 -3.71 14.63
C ASP A 129 10.55 -4.74 13.71
N GLY A 130 11.91 -4.86 13.77
CA GLY A 130 12.66 -5.85 13.01
C GLY A 130 13.17 -5.39 11.64
N GLY A 131 13.13 -4.10 11.32
CA GLY A 131 13.76 -3.49 10.13
C GLY A 131 12.94 -3.55 8.84
N ARG A 132 11.72 -4.10 8.88
CA ARG A 132 10.79 -4.14 7.74
C ARG A 132 9.61 -3.19 7.88
N GLU A 133 9.54 -2.49 9.00
CA GLU A 133 8.49 -1.53 9.29
C GLU A 133 8.58 -0.31 8.37
N LYS A 134 7.42 0.26 8.07
CA LYS A 134 7.30 1.52 7.32
C LYS A 134 7.47 2.74 8.23
N ALA A 135 7.70 3.91 7.63
CA ALA A 135 8.04 5.13 8.35
C ALA A 135 7.08 5.48 9.52
N PRO A 136 5.74 5.40 9.39
CA PRO A 136 4.86 5.71 10.52
C PRO A 136 5.10 4.80 11.73
N ALA A 137 5.21 3.48 11.51
CA ALA A 137 5.45 2.52 12.58
C ALA A 137 6.85 2.67 13.18
N ALA A 138 7.89 2.85 12.32
CA ALA A 138 9.26 3.06 12.76
C ALA A 138 9.40 4.31 13.64
N ILE A 139 8.79 5.42 13.23
CA ILE A 139 8.81 6.68 13.98
C ILE A 139 8.04 6.55 15.30
N CYS A 140 6.83 5.98 15.27
CA CYS A 140 6.06 5.71 16.49
C CYS A 140 6.86 4.85 17.47
N ARG A 141 7.54 3.79 17.02
CA ARG A 141 8.40 2.95 17.86
C ARG A 141 9.58 3.73 18.44
N LYS A 142 10.31 4.47 17.61
CA LYS A 142 11.45 5.28 18.07
C LYS A 142 11.01 6.27 19.15
N VAL A 143 9.90 6.98 18.94
CA VAL A 143 9.34 7.92 19.92
C VAL A 143 8.82 7.21 21.18
N ALA A 144 8.26 6.00 21.04
CA ALA A 144 7.78 5.22 22.19
C ALA A 144 8.92 4.86 23.16
N TYR A 145 10.08 4.49 22.63
CA TYR A 145 11.27 4.16 23.46
C TYR A 145 11.95 5.36 24.11
N LEU A 146 11.65 6.59 23.72
CA LEU A 146 12.22 7.76 24.39
C LEU A 146 11.69 7.89 25.84
N PRO A 147 12.48 8.46 26.76
CA PRO A 147 12.00 8.89 28.06
C PRO A 147 10.79 9.83 27.98
N LEU A 148 10.07 10.01 29.09
CA LEU A 148 8.88 10.89 29.13
C LEU A 148 9.20 12.34 28.73
N GLN A 149 10.42 12.83 29.08
CA GLN A 149 10.87 14.18 28.73
C GLN A 149 11.14 14.34 27.23
N GLY A 150 11.32 13.23 26.50
CA GLY A 150 11.72 13.23 25.11
C GLY A 150 13.17 12.82 24.91
N GLY A 151 13.74 13.20 23.78
CA GLY A 151 15.10 12.85 23.37
C GLY A 151 15.29 12.96 21.88
N ALA A 152 16.35 12.37 21.36
CA ALA A 152 16.68 12.42 19.93
C ALA A 152 16.34 11.10 19.22
N ILE A 153 15.86 11.21 17.98
CA ILE A 153 15.68 10.06 17.08
C ILE A 153 16.37 10.29 15.74
N GLU A 154 16.88 9.24 15.14
CA GLU A 154 17.45 9.29 13.79
C GLU A 154 16.36 9.38 12.74
N VAL A 155 16.56 10.31 11.80
CA VAL A 155 15.76 10.49 10.57
C VAL A 155 16.66 10.26 9.37
N TRP A 156 16.28 9.40 8.46
CA TRP A 156 17.06 9.07 7.28
C TRP A 156 16.97 10.17 6.21
N GLY A 157 18.16 10.61 5.72
CA GLY A 157 18.30 11.72 4.80
C GLY A 157 18.02 13.06 5.49
N ASP A 158 17.60 14.05 4.71
CA ASP A 158 17.27 15.41 5.20
C ASP A 158 15.87 15.51 5.84
N GLY A 159 15.07 14.45 5.73
CA GLY A 159 13.70 14.42 6.23
C GLY A 159 12.71 15.32 5.45
N LEU A 160 13.13 15.87 4.30
CA LEU A 160 12.30 16.74 3.46
C LEU A 160 11.54 15.96 2.35
N GLN A 161 11.82 14.68 2.18
CA GLN A 161 11.02 13.84 1.30
C GLN A 161 9.57 13.78 1.77
N THR A 162 8.62 13.93 0.84
CA THR A 162 7.19 14.01 1.14
C THR A 162 6.47 12.71 0.85
N ARG A 163 5.51 12.37 1.70
CA ARG A 163 4.62 11.21 1.57
C ARG A 163 3.23 11.57 2.09
N SER A 164 2.23 10.90 1.54
CA SER A 164 0.95 10.77 2.21
C SER A 164 0.79 9.37 2.80
N PHE A 165 0.03 9.26 3.88
CA PHE A 165 -0.18 8.02 4.61
C PHE A 165 -1.66 7.80 4.87
N LEU A 166 -2.20 6.65 4.45
CA LEU A 166 -3.59 6.29 4.65
C LEU A 166 -3.73 5.30 5.81
N PHE A 167 -4.64 5.58 6.73
CA PHE A 167 -4.94 4.67 7.83
C PHE A 167 -5.63 3.40 7.33
N ILE A 168 -5.32 2.26 7.96
CA ILE A 168 -5.76 0.93 7.50
C ILE A 168 -7.26 0.77 7.38
N ASP A 169 -8.07 1.31 8.31
CA ASP A 169 -9.52 1.18 8.26
C ASP A 169 -10.11 1.85 7.00
N GLU A 170 -9.57 3.01 6.63
CA GLU A 170 -9.93 3.73 5.40
C GLU A 170 -9.55 2.92 4.14
N CYS A 171 -8.38 2.29 4.16
CA CYS A 171 -7.93 1.42 3.07
C CYS A 171 -8.86 0.21 2.90
N ILE A 172 -9.28 -0.42 3.99
CA ILE A 172 -10.21 -1.56 3.97
C ILE A 172 -11.56 -1.14 3.40
N GLU A 173 -12.10 0.00 3.82
CA GLU A 173 -13.38 0.51 3.32
C GLU A 173 -13.32 0.82 1.81
N ALA A 174 -12.26 1.52 1.35
CA ALA A 174 -12.06 1.80 -0.07
C ALA A 174 -11.92 0.51 -0.90
N THR A 175 -11.16 -0.46 -0.38
CA THR A 175 -10.98 -1.77 -1.02
C THR A 175 -12.30 -2.52 -1.13
N ARG A 176 -13.13 -2.52 -0.08
CA ARG A 176 -14.45 -3.14 -0.08
C ARG A 176 -15.36 -2.49 -1.12
N ARG A 177 -15.41 -1.16 -1.18
CA ARG A 177 -16.19 -0.45 -2.21
C ARG A 177 -15.73 -0.77 -3.62
N LEU A 178 -14.42 -0.85 -3.87
CA LEU A 178 -13.89 -1.27 -5.17
C LEU A 178 -14.32 -2.69 -5.51
N MET A 179 -14.26 -3.62 -4.56
CA MET A 179 -14.69 -5.01 -4.76
C MET A 179 -16.19 -5.13 -5.04
N ASP A 180 -17.02 -4.32 -4.39
CA ASP A 180 -18.48 -4.32 -4.57
C ASP A 180 -18.91 -3.65 -5.89
N SER A 181 -18.06 -2.78 -6.46
CA SER A 181 -18.35 -2.04 -7.69
C SER A 181 -18.11 -2.86 -8.97
N ASP A 182 -18.51 -2.31 -10.11
CA ASP A 182 -18.16 -2.81 -11.45
C ASP A 182 -16.89 -2.17 -12.01
N PHE A 183 -16.30 -1.21 -11.30
CA PHE A 183 -15.08 -0.55 -11.73
C PHE A 183 -13.85 -1.44 -11.52
N MET A 184 -13.11 -1.71 -12.59
CA MET A 184 -11.95 -2.61 -12.53
C MET A 184 -10.70 -1.95 -11.93
N GLY A 185 -10.60 -0.64 -11.99
CA GLY A 185 -9.36 0.09 -11.72
C GLY A 185 -8.50 0.23 -13.01
N PRO A 186 -7.19 0.49 -12.89
CA PRO A 186 -6.52 0.71 -11.62
C PRO A 186 -7.01 2.01 -10.95
N VAL A 187 -6.99 2.02 -9.63
CA VAL A 187 -7.37 3.22 -8.86
C VAL A 187 -6.46 3.40 -7.66
N ASN A 188 -6.08 4.64 -7.38
CA ASN A 188 -5.35 4.98 -6.17
C ASN A 188 -6.24 4.81 -4.93
N ILE A 189 -5.68 4.18 -3.90
CA ILE A 189 -6.24 4.17 -2.56
C ILE A 189 -5.18 4.75 -1.64
N GLY A 190 -5.37 6.00 -1.24
CA GLY A 190 -4.40 6.78 -0.48
C GLY A 190 -5.03 8.00 0.19
N SER A 191 -4.22 8.72 0.94
CA SER A 191 -4.54 10.04 1.48
C SER A 191 -3.85 11.11 0.62
N GLU A 192 -4.45 12.28 0.52
CA GLU A 192 -3.84 13.48 -0.09
C GLU A 192 -3.19 14.39 0.96
N GLU A 193 -3.25 14.03 2.25
CA GLU A 193 -2.57 14.74 3.33
C GLU A 193 -1.05 14.47 3.25
N MET A 194 -0.36 15.29 2.45
CA MET A 194 1.06 15.18 2.19
C MET A 194 1.87 15.84 3.29
N VAL A 195 2.83 15.10 3.85
CA VAL A 195 3.75 15.58 4.89
C VAL A 195 5.18 15.20 4.57
N THR A 196 6.14 16.00 5.03
CA THR A 196 7.54 15.60 5.09
C THR A 196 7.77 14.55 6.17
N ILE A 197 8.87 13.79 6.09
CA ILE A 197 9.24 12.87 7.19
C ILE A 197 9.51 13.64 8.48
N ASN A 198 10.05 14.86 8.39
CA ASN A 198 10.22 15.74 9.56
C ASN A 198 8.88 16.08 10.22
N GLN A 199 7.85 16.42 9.43
CA GLN A 199 6.50 16.67 9.93
C GLN A 199 5.85 15.41 10.52
N LEU A 200 6.10 14.24 9.92
CA LEU A 200 5.63 12.97 10.50
C LEU A 200 6.21 12.72 11.90
N VAL A 201 7.50 13.06 12.11
CA VAL A 201 8.12 13.01 13.45
C VAL A 201 7.41 13.98 14.41
N GLU A 202 7.11 15.20 13.97
CA GLU A 202 6.41 16.21 14.79
C GLU A 202 5.00 15.73 15.19
N VAL A 203 4.27 15.12 14.26
CA VAL A 203 2.95 14.51 14.57
C VAL A 203 3.08 13.40 15.62
N ALA A 204 4.06 12.51 15.49
CA ALA A 204 4.28 11.44 16.46
C ALA A 204 4.73 11.99 17.84
N ALA A 205 5.59 13.01 17.84
CA ALA A 205 6.04 13.71 19.05
C ALA A 205 4.86 14.37 19.79
N LYS A 206 3.99 15.06 19.05
CA LYS A 206 2.77 15.69 19.58
C LYS A 206 1.84 14.65 20.22
N VAL A 207 1.58 13.53 19.50
CA VAL A 207 0.75 12.43 20.01
C VAL A 207 1.34 11.84 21.29
N ALA A 208 2.66 11.63 21.33
CA ALA A 208 3.36 11.08 22.48
C ALA A 208 3.52 12.08 23.63
N ARG A 209 3.30 13.38 23.40
CA ARG A 209 3.57 14.50 24.32
C ARG A 209 5.04 14.51 24.80
N LYS A 210 5.97 14.26 23.88
CA LYS A 210 7.41 14.21 24.13
C LYS A 210 8.13 15.30 23.31
N ASP A 211 9.20 15.86 23.87
CA ASP A 211 10.11 16.74 23.10
C ASP A 211 11.05 15.88 22.27
N VAL A 212 10.95 15.94 20.94
CA VAL A 212 11.69 15.05 20.03
C VAL A 212 12.62 15.87 19.13
N GLN A 213 13.92 15.66 19.28
CA GLN A 213 14.94 16.19 18.41
C GLN A 213 15.21 15.21 17.24
N LYS A 214 15.39 15.77 16.05
CA LYS A 214 15.68 15.02 14.82
C LYS A 214 17.18 15.03 14.53
N ILE A 215 17.82 13.86 14.47
CA ILE A 215 19.19 13.69 14.01
C ILE A 215 19.14 13.12 12.60
N HIS A 216 19.50 13.93 11.62
CA HIS A 216 19.54 13.52 10.23
C HIS A 216 20.78 12.67 9.95
N VAL A 217 20.59 11.49 9.35
CA VAL A 217 21.68 10.56 9.03
C VAL A 217 21.66 10.24 7.54
N ASP A 218 22.81 10.30 6.90
CA ASP A 218 22.94 9.91 5.50
C ASP A 218 22.75 8.41 5.33
N VAL A 219 21.94 8.04 4.37
CA VAL A 219 21.72 6.65 3.98
C VAL A 219 21.77 6.53 2.45
N PRO A 220 22.21 5.38 1.92
CA PRO A 220 22.38 5.20 0.46
C PRO A 220 21.09 5.45 -0.35
N HIS A 221 19.92 5.13 0.22
CA HIS A 221 18.64 5.27 -0.45
C HIS A 221 17.54 5.74 0.49
N THR A 222 16.91 6.86 0.15
CA THR A 222 15.71 7.38 0.83
C THR A 222 14.43 7.15 0.03
N GLY A 223 14.54 6.52 -1.16
CA GLY A 223 13.46 6.42 -2.15
C GLY A 223 13.22 7.75 -2.88
N VAL A 224 12.11 7.85 -3.59
CA VAL A 224 11.72 9.05 -4.34
C VAL A 224 11.53 10.27 -3.44
N ARG A 225 11.69 11.48 -4.01
CA ARG A 225 11.57 12.74 -3.24
C ARG A 225 10.13 13.06 -2.81
N GLY A 226 9.16 12.83 -3.69
CA GLY A 226 7.75 13.08 -3.42
C GLY A 226 6.85 11.92 -3.85
N ARG A 227 5.87 11.54 -3.01
CA ARG A 227 4.82 10.60 -3.38
C ARG A 227 3.53 10.92 -2.65
N ASN A 228 2.51 11.32 -3.41
CA ASN A 228 1.20 11.66 -2.90
C ASN A 228 0.12 10.93 -3.70
N SER A 229 -0.97 10.52 -3.06
CA SER A 229 -2.13 10.01 -3.79
C SER A 229 -2.84 11.18 -4.48
N ASN A 230 -3.39 10.92 -5.66
CA ASN A 230 -4.46 11.72 -6.24
C ASN A 230 -5.74 10.89 -6.14
N ASN A 231 -6.78 11.44 -5.52
CA ASN A 231 -8.02 10.72 -5.23
C ASN A 231 -9.19 11.14 -6.15
N ASP A 232 -8.94 11.89 -7.23
CA ASP A 232 -10.02 12.35 -8.13
C ASP A 232 -10.77 11.16 -8.74
N LEU A 233 -10.06 10.15 -9.21
CA LEU A 233 -10.66 8.99 -9.85
C LEU A 233 -11.49 8.13 -8.86
N ILE A 234 -11.00 7.90 -7.65
CA ILE A 234 -11.75 7.11 -6.66
C ILE A 234 -13.01 7.86 -6.19
N ARG A 235 -12.94 9.20 -6.04
CA ARG A 235 -14.11 10.04 -5.76
C ARG A 235 -15.15 9.89 -6.85
N GLU A 236 -14.74 10.02 -8.12
CA GLU A 236 -15.61 9.90 -9.28
C GLU A 236 -16.26 8.52 -9.39
N LYS A 237 -15.48 7.45 -9.28
CA LYS A 237 -15.94 6.09 -9.58
C LYS A 237 -16.61 5.38 -8.41
N LEU A 238 -16.20 5.69 -7.16
CA LEU A 238 -16.65 4.97 -5.98
C LEU A 238 -17.34 5.85 -4.94
N GLY A 239 -17.38 7.18 -5.15
CA GLY A 239 -17.94 8.12 -4.19
C GLY A 239 -17.26 8.04 -2.83
N TRP A 240 -15.95 7.71 -2.80
CA TRP A 240 -15.17 7.55 -1.58
C TRP A 240 -14.07 8.60 -1.49
N ASP A 241 -13.83 9.06 -0.27
CA ASP A 241 -12.66 9.82 0.12
C ASP A 241 -12.27 9.43 1.55
N TYR A 242 -11.00 9.63 1.93
CA TYR A 242 -10.57 9.40 3.29
C TYR A 242 -11.14 10.47 4.22
N SER A 243 -11.36 10.10 5.49
CA SER A 243 -11.93 10.99 6.51
C SER A 243 -11.03 11.13 7.74
N GLN A 244 -10.16 10.16 8.02
CA GLN A 244 -9.24 10.20 9.15
C GLN A 244 -7.99 11.00 8.80
N THR A 245 -7.62 11.93 9.68
CA THR A 245 -6.37 12.67 9.60
C THR A 245 -5.16 11.78 9.92
N LEU A 246 -3.98 12.21 9.47
CA LEU A 246 -2.73 11.52 9.81
C LEU A 246 -2.52 11.47 11.33
N GLU A 247 -2.83 12.55 12.06
CA GLU A 247 -2.67 12.61 13.52
C GLU A 247 -3.54 11.58 14.24
N GLU A 248 -4.79 11.40 13.83
CA GLU A 248 -5.68 10.38 14.39
C GLU A 248 -5.14 8.96 14.15
N GLY A 249 -4.70 8.67 12.92
CA GLY A 249 -4.10 7.38 12.57
C GLY A 249 -2.80 7.11 13.35
N ILE A 250 -1.93 8.11 13.48
CA ILE A 250 -0.69 8.02 14.26
C ILE A 250 -1.01 7.79 15.74
N SER A 251 -2.01 8.47 16.29
CA SER A 251 -2.43 8.26 17.69
C SER A 251 -2.84 6.81 17.96
N ARG A 252 -3.65 6.22 17.09
CA ARG A 252 -4.07 4.81 17.22
C ARG A 252 -2.89 3.84 17.07
N THR A 253 -2.01 4.09 16.09
CA THR A 253 -0.83 3.26 15.83
C THR A 253 0.17 3.34 16.98
N TYR A 254 0.46 4.54 17.49
CA TYR A 254 1.35 4.77 18.62
C TYR A 254 0.87 4.05 19.90
N ASN A 255 -0.41 4.21 20.23
CA ASN A 255 -1.01 3.56 21.40
C ASN A 255 -0.95 2.04 21.32
N TRP A 256 -1.18 1.47 20.13
CA TRP A 256 -1.03 0.04 19.89
C TRP A 256 0.44 -0.41 20.06
N ILE A 257 1.41 0.32 19.53
CA ILE A 257 2.84 0.01 19.68
C ILE A 257 3.26 0.03 21.15
N ILE A 258 2.80 1.02 21.94
CA ILE A 258 3.05 1.06 23.41
C ILE A 258 2.57 -0.22 24.08
N GLN A 259 1.38 -0.70 23.71
CA GLN A 259 0.84 -1.96 24.26
C GLN A 259 1.70 -3.17 23.85
N GLN A 260 2.24 -3.21 22.62
CA GLN A 260 3.11 -4.31 22.20
C GLN A 260 4.44 -4.28 22.95
N ILE A 261 5.03 -3.10 23.16
CA ILE A 261 6.25 -2.94 23.97
C ILE A 261 6.00 -3.45 25.40
N GLY A 262 4.88 -3.09 26.03
CA GLY A 262 4.51 -3.57 27.37
C GLY A 262 4.42 -5.10 27.43
N LYS A 263 3.74 -5.73 26.48
CA LYS A 263 3.62 -7.19 26.42
C LYS A 263 4.98 -7.90 26.24
N ASN A 264 5.89 -7.33 25.45
CA ASN A 264 7.22 -7.90 25.28
C ASN A 264 8.06 -7.84 26.57
N LEU A 265 7.85 -6.82 27.41
CA LEU A 265 8.53 -6.68 28.71
C LEU A 265 7.96 -7.64 29.79
N GLU A 266 6.67 -7.98 29.71
CA GLU A 266 6.03 -8.93 30.63
C GLU A 266 6.33 -10.40 30.25
N GLY A 267 6.70 -10.66 29.00
CA GLY A 267 7.02 -12.01 28.50
C GLY A 267 8.50 -12.38 28.48
N ALA A 268 9.38 -11.45 28.87
CA ALA A 268 10.82 -11.63 28.97
C ALA A 268 11.24 -11.81 30.43
#